data_a333cf42ee72986b97e123f4b985e55b
#
_entry.id   a333cf42ee72986b97e123f4b985e55b
#
_cell.length_a   1.000
_cell.length_b   1.000
_cell.length_c   1.000
_cell.angle_alpha   90.00
_cell.angle_beta   90.00
_cell.angle_gamma   90.00
#
_symmetry.space_group_name_H-M   'P 1'
#
loop_
_entity.id
_entity.type
_entity.pdbx_description
1 polymer ?
#
loop_
_entity_poly.entity_id
_entity_poly.type
_entity_poly.pdbx_seq_one_letter_code
_entity_poly.pdbx_strand_id
1 'polypeptide(L)'
;MADVILKDKERRRRFDAGEIDAEGNETPRHYYRQQASAGGEQPYHSSAGYEDIGDIFADLFREQNARGGAGAGRGRGGNFRTRGADMRYTMEVSFLEAVNGAKRRVTMPDGKSLDITIPAGQRDGQVLRLRGKGAAGIGGGEAGDAYVEIHVAAHPLFERRGDDIHIDLPISLNEAVLGAKVKVPTATGTVAMTIPAGANTGTTLRLRGKGMPAGPAGGGNAGRAGDQIVTLAVVLPDAPDDELKFFLTEWAERHPYDPRAGKPGMESAT
;
A
#
# COMPACT_ATOMS: atom_id res chain seq x y z
N MET A 1 -34.02 -4.25 4.91
CA MET A 1 -34.95 -3.22 4.42
C MET A 1 -35.45 -3.47 2.99
N ALA A 2 -34.72 -4.19 2.15
CA ALA A 2 -35.18 -4.56 0.80
C ALA A 2 -36.46 -5.44 0.75
N ASP A 3 -36.79 -6.13 1.84
CA ASP A 3 -37.91 -7.07 1.93
C ASP A 3 -39.31 -6.41 1.99
N VAL A 4 -39.37 -5.10 2.27
CA VAL A 4 -40.64 -4.35 2.39
C VAL A 4 -41.11 -3.85 1.02
N ILE A 5 -40.19 -3.56 0.09
CA ILE A 5 -40.50 -3.07 -1.25
C ILE A 5 -41.00 -4.20 -2.16
N LEU A 6 -40.47 -5.42 -1.94
CA LEU A 6 -40.84 -6.59 -2.76
C LEU A 6 -42.19 -7.22 -2.43
N LYS A 7 -42.76 -6.92 -1.22
CA LYS A 7 -44.07 -7.44 -0.79
C LYS A 7 -45.26 -6.65 -1.27
N ASP A 8 -45.04 -5.39 -1.69
CA ASP A 8 -46.12 -4.51 -2.18
C ASP A 8 -46.01 -4.35 -3.68
N LYS A 9 -47.04 -4.78 -4.43
CA LYS A 9 -47.08 -4.75 -5.90
C LYS A 9 -46.99 -3.34 -6.49
N GLU A 10 -47.49 -2.31 -5.79
CA GLU A 10 -47.43 -0.92 -6.26
C GLU A 10 -46.03 -0.32 -6.04
N ARG A 11 -45.42 -0.58 -4.92
CA ARG A 11 -44.04 -0.11 -4.64
C ARG A 11 -43.03 -0.78 -5.56
N ARG A 12 -43.20 -2.06 -5.85
CA ARG A 12 -42.35 -2.76 -6.82
C ARG A 12 -42.47 -2.16 -8.23
N ARG A 13 -43.69 -1.84 -8.70
CA ARG A 13 -43.87 -1.17 -9.99
C ARG A 13 -43.22 0.20 -10.05
N ARG A 14 -43.27 0.98 -8.99
CA ARG A 14 -42.64 2.33 -8.91
C ARG A 14 -41.12 2.23 -8.85
N PHE A 15 -40.58 1.19 -8.19
CA PHE A 15 -39.15 0.90 -8.20
C PHE A 15 -38.66 0.44 -9.58
N ASP A 16 -39.37 -0.47 -10.22
CA ASP A 16 -39.04 -0.93 -11.58
C ASP A 16 -39.17 0.19 -12.63
N ALA A 17 -39.99 1.19 -12.36
CA ALA A 17 -40.14 2.41 -13.19
C ALA A 17 -39.09 3.50 -12.85
N GLY A 18 -38.20 3.30 -11.89
CA GLY A 18 -37.18 4.27 -11.46
C GLY A 18 -37.74 5.49 -10.74
N GLU A 19 -38.95 5.40 -10.20
CA GLU A 19 -39.63 6.50 -9.51
C GLU A 19 -39.26 6.60 -8.04
N ILE A 20 -38.83 5.49 -7.43
CA ILE A 20 -38.36 5.42 -6.05
C ILE A 20 -37.05 4.66 -5.95
N ASP A 21 -36.19 4.98 -4.96
CA ASP A 21 -34.95 4.28 -4.64
C ASP A 21 -35.17 3.03 -3.78
N ALA A 22 -34.11 2.32 -3.45
CA ALA A 22 -34.14 1.10 -2.62
C ALA A 22 -34.59 1.35 -1.16
N GLU A 23 -34.63 2.62 -0.73
CA GLU A 23 -35.08 3.08 0.57
C GLU A 23 -36.56 3.57 0.53
N GLY A 24 -37.16 3.65 -0.68
CA GLY A 24 -38.56 4.03 -0.88
C GLY A 24 -38.77 5.56 -1.04
N ASN A 25 -37.71 6.33 -1.23
CA ASN A 25 -37.80 7.77 -1.47
C ASN A 25 -37.98 8.08 -2.95
N GLU A 26 -38.72 9.16 -3.27
CA GLU A 26 -38.94 9.58 -4.68
C GLU A 26 -37.63 10.12 -5.28
N THR A 27 -37.21 9.56 -6.41
CA THR A 27 -36.06 10.08 -7.19
C THR A 27 -36.49 11.37 -7.92
N PRO A 28 -35.74 12.49 -7.77
CA PRO A 28 -36.10 13.76 -8.44
C PRO A 28 -36.01 13.61 -9.95
N ARG A 29 -37.15 13.77 -10.64
CA ARG A 29 -37.22 13.80 -12.09
C ARG A 29 -36.58 15.10 -12.61
N HIS A 30 -35.46 15.02 -13.29
CA HIS A 30 -34.93 16.14 -14.06
C HIS A 30 -35.84 16.40 -15.24
N TYR A 31 -36.74 17.40 -15.13
CA TYR A 31 -37.51 17.93 -16.25
C TYR A 31 -36.55 18.72 -17.14
N TYR A 32 -36.13 18.11 -18.24
CA TYR A 32 -35.67 18.90 -19.39
C TYR A 32 -36.87 19.66 -19.98
N ARG A 33 -36.88 20.94 -19.76
CA ARG A 33 -37.85 21.85 -20.40
C ARG A 33 -37.54 21.89 -21.89
N GLN A 34 -38.31 21.14 -22.64
CA GLN A 34 -38.33 21.17 -24.09
C GLN A 34 -39.02 22.46 -24.50
N GLN A 35 -38.25 23.48 -24.86
CA GLN A 35 -38.78 24.67 -25.52
C GLN A 35 -38.72 24.40 -27.02
N ALA A 36 -39.84 23.96 -27.59
CA ALA A 36 -40.01 23.78 -29.00
C ALA A 36 -40.12 25.14 -29.67
N SER A 37 -39.28 25.42 -30.66
CA SER A 37 -39.61 26.27 -31.77
C SER A 37 -38.90 25.73 -33.03
N ALA A 38 -39.74 25.21 -33.88
CA ALA A 38 -39.72 25.05 -35.36
C ALA A 38 -38.36 25.01 -36.08
N GLY A 39 -38.12 23.90 -36.78
CA GLY A 39 -37.44 23.87 -38.07
C GLY A 39 -36.23 22.96 -38.14
N GLY A 40 -36.35 21.79 -38.81
CA GLY A 40 -35.23 21.05 -39.40
C GLY A 40 -34.92 19.67 -38.77
N GLU A 41 -35.43 18.65 -39.47
CA GLU A 41 -35.11 17.24 -39.25
C GLU A 41 -33.62 16.96 -39.39
N GLN A 42 -33.01 16.32 -38.36
CA GLN A 42 -31.93 15.34 -38.56
C GLN A 42 -31.84 14.40 -37.36
N PRO A 43 -31.61 13.10 -37.59
CA PRO A 43 -31.67 12.08 -36.52
C PRO A 43 -30.35 12.03 -35.69
N TYR A 44 -30.49 12.10 -34.36
CA TYR A 44 -29.42 11.95 -33.42
C TYR A 44 -29.11 10.45 -33.20
N HIS A 45 -27.95 10.00 -33.66
CA HIS A 45 -27.36 8.75 -33.22
C HIS A 45 -26.43 9.02 -32.05
N SER A 46 -26.80 8.56 -30.86
CA SER A 46 -25.96 8.54 -29.68
C SER A 46 -25.05 7.34 -29.72
N SER A 47 -23.76 7.53 -29.93
CA SER A 47 -22.71 6.60 -29.53
C SER A 47 -21.63 7.40 -28.81
N ALA A 48 -21.46 7.14 -27.50
CA ALA A 48 -20.45 7.77 -26.67
C ALA A 48 -19.05 7.37 -27.15
N GLY A 49 -18.41 8.29 -27.88
CA GLY A 49 -17.02 8.16 -28.31
C GLY A 49 -16.34 9.52 -28.12
N TYR A 50 -15.11 9.47 -27.75
CA TYR A 50 -14.19 10.57 -27.44
C TYR A 50 -13.95 11.62 -28.57
N GLU A 51 -14.78 11.67 -29.61
CA GLU A 51 -14.62 12.53 -30.77
C GLU A 51 -15.37 13.88 -30.68
N ASP A 52 -16.26 14.02 -29.68
CA ASP A 52 -17.20 15.15 -29.62
C ASP A 52 -16.64 16.45 -29.00
N ILE A 53 -15.44 16.41 -28.41
CA ILE A 53 -14.83 17.63 -27.85
C ILE A 53 -14.26 18.54 -28.94
N GLY A 54 -13.92 17.97 -30.09
CA GLY A 54 -13.42 18.72 -31.25
C GLY A 54 -14.48 19.63 -31.90
N ASP A 55 -15.71 19.14 -31.99
CA ASP A 55 -16.80 19.87 -32.65
C ASP A 55 -17.36 20.98 -31.76
N ILE A 56 -17.42 20.80 -30.45
CA ILE A 56 -17.83 21.86 -29.50
C ILE A 56 -16.83 23.03 -29.52
N PHE A 57 -15.55 22.74 -29.65
CA PHE A 57 -14.51 23.76 -29.81
C PHE A 57 -14.58 24.43 -31.18
N ALA A 58 -14.91 23.71 -32.24
CA ALA A 58 -15.06 24.26 -33.59
C ALA A 58 -16.24 25.22 -33.69
N ASP A 59 -17.35 24.93 -33.04
CA ASP A 59 -18.55 25.80 -33.04
C ASP A 59 -18.33 27.05 -32.17
N LEU A 60 -17.67 26.95 -31.03
CA LEU A 60 -17.32 28.11 -30.20
C LEU A 60 -16.37 29.06 -30.93
N PHE A 61 -15.45 28.50 -31.73
CA PHE A 61 -14.53 29.30 -32.55
C PHE A 61 -15.21 29.95 -33.75
N ARG A 62 -16.26 29.33 -34.33
CA ARG A 62 -17.07 29.91 -35.40
C ARG A 62 -17.93 31.08 -34.92
N GLU A 63 -18.51 30.95 -33.74
CA GLU A 63 -19.40 31.99 -33.20
C GLU A 63 -18.62 33.26 -32.77
N GLN A 64 -17.37 33.08 -32.29
CA GLN A 64 -16.50 34.19 -31.96
C GLN A 64 -15.97 34.94 -33.20
N ASN A 65 -15.81 34.25 -34.32
CA ASN A 65 -15.39 34.85 -35.59
C ASN A 65 -16.54 35.55 -36.36
N ALA A 66 -17.79 35.23 -36.04
CA ALA A 66 -18.97 35.83 -36.76
C ALA A 66 -19.38 37.20 -36.20
N ARG A 67 -18.87 37.63 -35.03
CA ARG A 67 -19.22 38.91 -34.39
C ARG A 67 -18.18 40.01 -34.46
N GLY A 68 -17.05 39.82 -35.16
CA GLY A 68 -16.01 40.84 -35.28
C GLY A 68 -15.59 41.10 -36.71
N GLY A 69 -16.02 42.27 -37.24
CA GLY A 69 -15.74 42.72 -38.60
C GLY A 69 -14.29 42.84 -39.00
N ALA A 70 -14.07 42.71 -40.29
CA ALA A 70 -12.94 43.08 -41.13
C ALA A 70 -11.73 43.74 -40.44
N GLY A 71 -10.70 42.98 -40.23
CA GLY A 71 -9.34 43.43 -39.88
C GLY A 71 -8.35 42.35 -40.27
N ALA A 72 -7.68 42.52 -41.41
CA ALA A 72 -6.57 41.66 -41.85
C ALA A 72 -5.46 41.65 -40.80
N GLY A 73 -5.42 40.63 -39.97
CA GLY A 73 -4.37 40.40 -38.98
C GLY A 73 -3.87 38.95 -39.07
N ARG A 74 -2.65 38.82 -39.59
CA ARG A 74 -1.82 37.61 -39.69
C ARG A 74 -2.12 36.62 -38.56
N GLY A 75 -2.49 35.39 -38.92
CA GLY A 75 -2.65 34.27 -37.99
C GLY A 75 -1.47 34.10 -37.06
N ARG A 76 -1.60 34.57 -35.84
CA ARG A 76 -0.84 34.11 -34.73
C ARG A 76 -1.47 32.77 -34.34
N GLY A 77 -0.97 31.67 -34.92
CA GLY A 77 -1.16 30.34 -34.39
C GLY A 77 -0.70 30.39 -32.95
N GLY A 78 -1.62 30.61 -32.01
CA GLY A 78 -1.35 30.57 -30.60
C GLY A 78 -0.83 29.15 -30.30
N ASN A 79 0.46 29.03 -29.99
CA ASN A 79 1.07 27.81 -29.57
C ASN A 79 0.44 27.47 -28.21
N PHE A 80 -0.69 26.76 -28.21
CA PHE A 80 -1.37 26.33 -27.00
C PHE A 80 -0.46 25.32 -26.28
N ARG A 81 0.33 25.85 -25.34
CA ARG A 81 1.15 25.04 -24.45
C ARG A 81 0.30 24.57 -23.27
N THR A 82 -0.04 23.30 -23.24
CA THR A 82 -0.77 22.71 -22.14
C THR A 82 0.13 21.75 -21.39
N ARG A 83 0.19 21.86 -20.05
CA ARG A 83 0.90 20.93 -19.21
C ARG A 83 0.28 19.53 -19.34
N GLY A 84 1.11 18.51 -19.39
CA GLY A 84 0.69 17.12 -19.38
C GLY A 84 -0.05 16.72 -18.10
N ALA A 85 -0.89 15.72 -18.20
CA ALA A 85 -1.61 15.19 -17.05
C ALA A 85 -0.65 14.49 -16.07
N ASP A 86 -0.97 14.58 -14.77
CA ASP A 86 -0.28 13.82 -13.74
C ASP A 86 -0.72 12.34 -13.82
N MET A 87 0.21 11.42 -13.60
CA MET A 87 -0.01 9.98 -13.68
C MET A 87 0.16 9.32 -12.31
N ARG A 88 -0.62 8.28 -12.05
CA ARG A 88 -0.51 7.49 -10.81
C ARG A 88 -0.11 6.07 -11.15
N TYR A 89 0.81 5.54 -10.37
CA TYR A 89 1.34 4.19 -10.50
C TYR A 89 1.45 3.53 -9.14
N THR A 90 1.42 2.22 -9.12
CA THR A 90 1.64 1.41 -7.93
C THR A 90 2.91 0.59 -8.15
N MET A 91 3.75 0.48 -7.14
CA MET A 91 4.98 -0.30 -7.22
C MET A 91 5.16 -1.13 -5.95
N GLU A 92 5.35 -2.43 -6.12
CA GLU A 92 5.71 -3.32 -5.03
C GLU A 92 7.24 -3.36 -4.85
N VAL A 93 7.68 -3.25 -3.60
CA VAL A 93 9.08 -3.32 -3.19
C VAL A 93 9.25 -4.37 -2.09
N SER A 94 10.40 -5.02 -2.02
CA SER A 94 10.69 -5.92 -0.92
C SER A 94 10.88 -5.14 0.40
N PHE A 95 10.67 -5.83 1.52
CA PHE A 95 10.90 -5.25 2.86
C PHE A 95 12.32 -4.66 2.99
N LEU A 96 13.34 -5.39 2.55
CA LEU A 96 14.75 -4.95 2.64
C LEU A 96 15.04 -3.72 1.77
N GLU A 97 14.41 -3.60 0.59
CA GLU A 97 14.51 -2.40 -0.24
C GLU A 97 13.82 -1.20 0.41
N ALA A 98 12.67 -1.42 1.06
CA ALA A 98 11.99 -0.36 1.80
C ALA A 98 12.80 0.13 3.00
N VAL A 99 13.51 -0.78 3.70
CA VAL A 99 14.37 -0.43 4.83
C VAL A 99 15.65 0.28 4.38
N ASN A 100 16.38 -0.30 3.42
CA ASN A 100 17.72 0.15 3.05
C ASN A 100 17.71 1.24 1.96
N GLY A 101 16.57 1.41 1.29
CA GLY A 101 16.47 2.17 0.05
C GLY A 101 16.99 1.36 -1.13
N ALA A 102 16.51 1.71 -2.32
CA ALA A 102 16.92 1.04 -3.55
C ALA A 102 16.82 1.97 -4.76
N LYS A 103 17.51 1.62 -5.84
CA LYS A 103 17.29 2.20 -7.16
C LYS A 103 16.70 1.13 -8.06
N ARG A 104 15.51 1.40 -8.60
CA ARG A 104 14.85 0.47 -9.53
C ARG A 104 14.60 1.15 -10.86
N ARG A 105 14.85 0.42 -11.93
CA ARG A 105 14.44 0.80 -13.27
C ARG A 105 13.11 0.12 -13.59
N VAL A 106 12.11 0.94 -13.88
CA VAL A 106 10.76 0.49 -14.21
C VAL A 106 10.43 0.90 -15.64
N THR A 107 9.90 -0.03 -16.43
CA THR A 107 9.37 0.28 -17.75
C THR A 107 7.92 0.69 -17.59
N MET A 108 7.60 1.90 -18.03
CA MET A 108 6.27 2.48 -18.01
C MET A 108 5.41 1.90 -19.12
N PRO A 109 4.06 1.98 -19.03
CA PRO A 109 3.18 1.48 -20.09
C PRO A 109 3.41 2.14 -21.45
N ASP A 110 4.00 3.33 -21.49
CA ASP A 110 4.39 4.05 -22.71
C ASP A 110 5.73 3.56 -23.32
N GLY A 111 6.33 2.48 -22.76
CA GLY A 111 7.59 1.90 -23.19
C GLY A 111 8.85 2.63 -22.70
N LYS A 112 8.71 3.76 -22.00
CA LYS A 112 9.86 4.49 -21.45
C LYS A 112 10.35 3.84 -20.17
N SER A 113 11.66 3.78 -19.99
CA SER A 113 12.27 3.34 -18.75
C SER A 113 12.48 4.53 -17.81
N LEU A 114 12.10 4.37 -16.54
CA LEU A 114 12.26 5.36 -15.50
C LEU A 114 13.09 4.80 -14.35
N ASP A 115 14.16 5.50 -13.98
CA ASP A 115 14.93 5.18 -12.78
C ASP A 115 14.29 5.83 -11.57
N ILE A 116 13.77 5.00 -10.66
CA ILE A 116 13.10 5.42 -9.43
C ILE A 116 14.06 5.17 -8.27
N THR A 117 14.34 6.20 -7.49
CA THR A 117 15.07 6.07 -6.23
C THR A 117 14.09 5.97 -5.08
N ILE A 118 14.09 4.82 -4.40
CA ILE A 118 13.31 4.55 -3.21
C ILE A 118 14.15 5.00 -2.02
N PRO A 119 13.71 6.00 -1.23
CA PRO A 119 14.42 6.39 -0.01
C PRO A 119 14.44 5.28 1.01
N ALA A 120 15.48 5.23 1.85
CA ALA A 120 15.52 4.33 2.99
C ALA A 120 14.44 4.70 4.02
N GLY A 121 13.89 3.67 4.71
CA GLY A 121 12.86 3.87 5.72
C GLY A 121 11.44 4.03 5.17
N GLN A 122 11.21 3.71 3.89
CA GLN A 122 9.92 3.82 3.22
C GLN A 122 8.83 3.06 3.97
N ARG A 123 7.62 3.65 4.03
CA ARG A 123 6.42 3.01 4.60
C ARG A 123 5.53 2.45 3.50
N ASP A 124 4.79 1.41 3.85
CA ASP A 124 3.71 0.91 3.00
C ASP A 124 2.66 2.01 2.74
N GLY A 125 2.12 2.06 1.52
CA GLY A 125 1.17 3.09 1.07
C GLY A 125 1.76 4.48 0.88
N GLN A 126 3.06 4.68 1.05
CA GLN A 126 3.69 5.99 0.88
C GLN A 126 3.86 6.34 -0.60
N VAL A 127 3.50 7.58 -0.97
CA VAL A 127 3.54 8.06 -2.35
C VAL A 127 4.83 8.84 -2.63
N LEU A 128 5.56 8.42 -3.66
CA LEU A 128 6.71 9.15 -4.21
C LEU A 128 6.27 10.02 -5.38
N ARG A 129 6.56 11.32 -5.32
CA ARG A 129 6.34 12.24 -6.42
C ARG A 129 7.58 12.37 -7.28
N LEU A 130 7.46 12.03 -8.55
CA LEU A 130 8.52 12.13 -9.56
C LEU A 130 8.16 13.28 -10.52
N ARG A 131 8.81 14.43 -10.33
CA ARG A 131 8.50 15.66 -11.09
C ARG A 131 8.80 15.49 -12.57
N GLY A 132 7.87 15.93 -13.41
CA GLY A 132 8.03 15.90 -14.87
C GLY A 132 8.08 14.49 -15.47
N LYS A 133 7.56 13.46 -14.75
CA LYS A 133 7.54 12.06 -15.20
C LYS A 133 6.12 11.54 -15.48
N GLY A 134 5.13 12.43 -15.52
CA GLY A 134 3.77 12.15 -15.96
C GLY A 134 3.62 12.17 -17.48
N ALA A 135 2.41 12.43 -17.96
CA ALA A 135 2.12 12.53 -19.39
C ALA A 135 2.85 13.73 -20.03
N ALA A 136 3.20 13.58 -21.30
CA ALA A 136 3.82 14.67 -22.06
C ALA A 136 2.83 15.84 -22.22
N GLY A 137 3.35 17.08 -22.14
CA GLY A 137 2.57 18.25 -22.45
C GLY A 137 2.33 18.41 -23.96
N ILE A 138 1.27 19.14 -24.31
CA ILE A 138 0.89 19.42 -25.70
C ILE A 138 1.47 20.78 -26.13
N GLY A 139 1.88 20.89 -27.39
CA GLY A 139 2.39 22.15 -27.97
C GLY A 139 3.70 22.65 -27.33
N GLY A 140 4.53 21.75 -26.78
CA GLY A 140 5.76 22.13 -26.04
C GLY A 140 5.49 22.55 -24.59
N GLY A 141 4.34 22.17 -24.01
CA GLY A 141 4.05 22.31 -22.59
C GLY A 141 4.90 21.36 -21.74
N GLU A 142 5.04 21.66 -20.46
CA GLU A 142 5.78 20.81 -19.50
C GLU A 142 5.04 19.47 -19.31
N ALA A 143 5.80 18.40 -19.06
CA ALA A 143 5.21 17.14 -18.65
C ALA A 143 4.57 17.26 -17.26
N GLY A 144 3.53 16.46 -17.01
CA GLY A 144 2.94 16.27 -15.70
C GLY A 144 3.89 15.54 -14.74
N ASP A 145 3.46 15.26 -13.53
CA ASP A 145 4.20 14.52 -12.53
C ASP A 145 3.71 13.06 -12.45
N ALA A 146 4.61 12.16 -12.04
CA ALA A 146 4.22 10.78 -11.71
C ALA A 146 4.18 10.62 -10.19
N TYR A 147 3.09 10.06 -9.69
CA TYR A 147 2.90 9.67 -8.30
C TYR A 147 2.97 8.14 -8.21
N VAL A 148 3.98 7.65 -7.52
CA VAL A 148 4.21 6.21 -7.36
C VAL A 148 3.90 5.82 -5.92
N GLU A 149 2.80 5.07 -5.73
CA GLU A 149 2.43 4.49 -4.44
C GLU A 149 3.25 3.22 -4.21
N ILE A 150 3.95 3.17 -3.09
CA ILE A 150 4.84 2.06 -2.74
C ILE A 150 4.09 1.07 -1.86
N HIS A 151 4.00 -0.18 -2.28
CA HIS A 151 3.55 -1.30 -1.47
C HIS A 151 4.74 -2.13 -1.02
N VAL A 152 4.84 -2.35 0.30
CA VAL A 152 5.94 -3.12 0.88
C VAL A 152 5.51 -4.57 1.07
N ALA A 153 6.16 -5.49 0.36
CA ALA A 153 5.91 -6.91 0.51
C ALA A 153 6.27 -7.40 1.90
N ALA A 154 5.48 -8.31 2.45
CA ALA A 154 5.77 -8.97 3.71
C ALA A 154 7.08 -9.78 3.62
N HIS A 155 7.83 -9.82 4.71
CA HIS A 155 9.08 -10.60 4.78
C HIS A 155 8.91 -11.78 5.74
N PRO A 156 9.43 -12.97 5.42
CA PRO A 156 9.22 -14.16 6.26
C PRO A 156 9.86 -14.06 7.66
N LEU A 157 10.89 -13.23 7.83
CA LEU A 157 11.60 -13.09 9.10
C LEU A 157 11.38 -11.75 9.79
N PHE A 158 11.15 -10.67 9.06
CA PHE A 158 11.11 -9.32 9.60
C PHE A 158 9.70 -8.77 9.60
N GLU A 159 9.29 -8.24 10.74
CA GLU A 159 8.04 -7.51 10.89
C GLU A 159 8.34 -6.08 11.37
N ARG A 160 7.81 -5.09 10.68
CA ARG A 160 7.93 -3.69 11.10
C ARG A 160 6.83 -3.35 12.09
N ARG A 161 7.20 -2.82 13.26
CA ARG A 161 6.28 -2.24 14.24
C ARG A 161 6.74 -0.82 14.59
N GLY A 162 6.10 0.16 13.96
CA GLY A 162 6.55 1.54 14.07
C GLY A 162 7.92 1.78 13.43
N ASP A 163 8.91 2.15 14.23
CA ASP A 163 10.28 2.34 13.79
C ASP A 163 11.18 1.14 14.14
N ASP A 164 10.66 0.17 14.90
CA ASP A 164 11.40 -1.04 15.25
C ASP A 164 11.11 -2.17 14.26
N ILE A 165 12.08 -3.09 14.16
CA ILE A 165 11.97 -4.32 13.38
C ILE A 165 11.94 -5.49 14.37
N HIS A 166 10.92 -6.31 14.28
CA HIS A 166 10.75 -7.51 15.12
C HIS A 166 11.13 -8.75 14.34
N ILE A 167 11.77 -9.69 15.04
CA ILE A 167 12.03 -11.05 14.56
C ILE A 167 11.83 -12.06 15.68
N ASP A 168 11.39 -13.25 15.31
CA ASP A 168 11.43 -14.42 16.18
C ASP A 168 12.67 -15.24 15.83
N LEU A 169 13.56 -15.44 16.83
CA LEU A 169 14.79 -16.15 16.67
C LEU A 169 14.65 -17.54 17.31
N PRO A 170 14.64 -18.61 16.51
CA PRO A 170 14.70 -19.96 17.06
C PRO A 170 16.07 -20.20 17.67
N ILE A 171 16.08 -20.74 18.89
CA ILE A 171 17.27 -21.14 19.62
C ILE A 171 17.11 -22.58 20.14
N SER A 172 18.21 -23.26 20.27
CA SER A 172 18.22 -24.62 20.84
C SER A 172 18.09 -24.60 22.36
N LEU A 173 17.73 -25.74 22.93
CA LEU A 173 17.65 -25.93 24.39
C LEU A 173 18.96 -25.62 25.08
N ASN A 174 20.08 -26.09 24.54
CA ASN A 174 21.42 -25.85 25.11
C ASN A 174 21.80 -24.36 25.04
N GLU A 175 21.48 -23.65 23.95
CA GLU A 175 21.71 -22.20 23.86
C GLU A 175 20.87 -21.43 24.87
N ALA A 176 19.65 -21.88 25.12
CA ALA A 176 18.76 -21.27 26.11
C ALA A 176 19.28 -21.46 27.54
N VAL A 177 19.71 -22.68 27.89
CA VAL A 177 20.13 -23.02 29.24
C VAL A 177 21.52 -22.47 29.56
N LEU A 178 22.49 -22.68 28.65
CA LEU A 178 23.91 -22.39 28.92
C LEU A 178 24.29 -20.95 28.49
N GLY A 179 23.44 -20.32 27.69
CA GLY A 179 23.76 -19.09 26.98
C GLY A 179 24.66 -19.35 25.77
N ALA A 180 24.62 -18.47 24.79
CA ALA A 180 25.41 -18.62 23.57
C ALA A 180 25.67 -17.29 22.89
N LYS A 181 26.65 -17.25 22.00
CA LYS A 181 26.78 -16.17 21.00
C LYS A 181 26.24 -16.67 19.67
N VAL A 182 25.19 -16.04 19.21
CA VAL A 182 24.52 -16.41 17.97
C VAL A 182 24.57 -15.29 16.93
N LYS A 183 24.49 -15.65 15.66
CA LYS A 183 24.40 -14.69 14.57
C LYS A 183 22.94 -14.39 14.31
N VAL A 184 22.56 -13.13 14.43
CA VAL A 184 21.18 -12.66 14.21
C VAL A 184 21.12 -11.90 12.89
N PRO A 185 20.21 -12.25 11.98
CA PRO A 185 19.99 -11.47 10.76
C PRO A 185 19.40 -10.10 11.10
N THR A 186 19.86 -9.09 10.41
CA THR A 186 19.30 -7.72 10.47
C THR A 186 19.04 -7.24 9.05
N ALA A 187 18.27 -6.17 8.89
CA ALA A 187 17.99 -5.62 7.57
C ALA A 187 19.25 -5.15 6.82
N THR A 188 20.36 -4.90 7.54
CA THR A 188 21.63 -4.42 6.98
C THR A 188 22.74 -5.49 6.99
N GLY A 189 22.43 -6.75 7.32
CA GLY A 189 23.41 -7.84 7.40
C GLY A 189 23.24 -8.65 8.67
N THR A 190 24.30 -9.28 9.17
CA THR A 190 24.25 -10.16 10.32
C THR A 190 25.05 -9.58 11.49
N VAL A 191 24.52 -9.67 12.71
CA VAL A 191 25.14 -9.17 13.93
C VAL A 191 25.28 -10.31 14.95
N ALA A 192 26.42 -10.40 15.64
CA ALA A 192 26.58 -11.31 16.76
C ALA A 192 25.84 -10.77 17.99
N MET A 193 25.02 -11.61 18.62
CA MET A 193 24.27 -11.31 19.84
C MET A 193 24.54 -12.37 20.88
N THR A 194 24.63 -11.97 22.14
CA THR A 194 24.78 -12.91 23.27
C THR A 194 23.42 -13.21 23.88
N ILE A 195 23.05 -14.48 23.90
CA ILE A 195 21.92 -15.00 24.63
C ILE A 195 22.36 -15.24 26.08
N PRO A 196 21.70 -14.67 27.09
CA PRO A 196 22.02 -14.94 28.48
C PRO A 196 21.65 -16.37 28.86
N ALA A 197 22.42 -16.98 29.73
CA ALA A 197 22.09 -18.30 30.31
C ALA A 197 20.73 -18.21 31.04
N GLY A 198 19.92 -19.26 30.90
CA GLY A 198 18.56 -19.31 31.46
C GLY A 198 17.52 -18.49 30.68
N ALA A 199 17.82 -18.11 29.44
CA ALA A 199 16.85 -17.49 28.55
C ALA A 199 15.70 -18.46 28.26
N ASN A 200 14.49 -17.91 28.03
CA ASN A 200 13.31 -18.71 27.72
C ASN A 200 12.56 -18.16 26.51
N THR A 201 11.65 -18.95 25.97
CA THR A 201 10.71 -18.49 24.95
C THR A 201 9.98 -17.23 25.40
N GLY A 202 9.89 -16.23 24.51
CA GLY A 202 9.31 -14.92 24.83
C GLY A 202 10.30 -13.92 25.45
N THR A 203 11.54 -14.34 25.79
CA THR A 203 12.60 -13.40 26.18
C THR A 203 12.93 -12.47 25.01
N THR A 204 12.91 -11.16 25.24
CA THR A 204 13.19 -10.16 24.21
C THR A 204 14.57 -9.55 24.42
N LEU A 205 15.37 -9.52 23.36
CA LEU A 205 16.67 -8.87 23.31
C LEU A 205 16.65 -7.76 22.28
N ARG A 206 17.38 -6.67 22.54
CA ARG A 206 17.35 -5.46 21.71
C ARG A 206 18.70 -5.19 21.07
N LEU A 207 18.69 -5.08 19.74
CA LEU A 207 19.83 -4.62 18.94
C LEU A 207 19.62 -3.15 18.59
N ARG A 208 20.34 -2.27 19.30
CA ARG A 208 20.17 -0.83 19.16
C ARG A 208 20.55 -0.34 17.75
N GLY A 209 19.72 0.52 17.20
CA GLY A 209 19.95 1.16 15.89
C GLY A 209 19.89 0.19 14.71
N LYS A 210 19.29 -1.02 14.88
CA LYS A 210 19.12 -2.03 13.83
C LYS A 210 17.68 -2.13 13.31
N GLY A 211 16.81 -1.21 13.71
CA GLY A 211 15.46 -1.04 13.19
C GLY A 211 15.43 -0.22 11.91
N MET A 212 14.33 0.52 11.70
CA MET A 212 14.17 1.41 10.57
C MET A 212 15.20 2.54 10.63
N PRO A 213 15.87 2.86 9.51
CA PRO A 213 16.80 3.97 9.48
C PRO A 213 16.06 5.30 9.71
N ALA A 214 16.75 6.28 10.29
CA ALA A 214 16.28 7.65 10.32
C ALA A 214 16.21 8.18 8.88
N GLY A 215 15.01 8.21 8.32
CA GLY A 215 14.82 8.62 6.93
C GLY A 215 14.43 10.09 6.81
N PRO A 216 14.72 10.74 5.67
CA PRO A 216 14.23 12.08 5.38
C PRO A 216 12.71 12.12 5.17
N ALA A 217 12.06 10.98 5.07
CA ALA A 217 10.64 10.83 4.74
C ALA A 217 9.69 10.90 5.95
N GLY A 218 10.06 11.58 7.03
CA GLY A 218 9.11 12.00 8.08
C GLY A 218 8.41 10.87 8.85
N GLY A 219 9.03 9.73 9.00
CA GLY A 219 8.39 8.54 9.52
C GLY A 219 9.06 7.87 10.71
N GLY A 220 9.85 8.52 11.45
CA GLY A 220 10.47 8.07 12.68
C GLY A 220 10.88 9.25 13.52
N ASN A 221 11.22 9.02 14.79
CA ASN A 221 11.78 10.05 15.65
C ASN A 221 12.93 10.76 14.91
N ALA A 222 12.74 12.04 14.62
CA ALA A 222 13.66 12.84 13.83
C ALA A 222 15.11 12.60 14.26
N GLY A 223 15.88 11.95 13.39
CA GLY A 223 17.32 11.76 13.54
C GLY A 223 17.81 10.49 14.26
N ARG A 224 16.95 9.55 14.70
CA ARG A 224 17.40 8.27 15.28
C ARG A 224 16.81 7.07 14.51
N ALA A 225 17.68 6.10 14.26
CA ALA A 225 17.21 4.79 13.80
C ALA A 225 16.44 4.07 14.91
N GLY A 226 15.45 3.29 14.53
CA GLY A 226 14.77 2.36 15.43
C GLY A 226 15.69 1.21 15.86
N ASP A 227 15.17 0.32 16.68
CA ASP A 227 15.90 -0.84 17.19
C ASP A 227 15.36 -2.13 16.55
N GLN A 228 16.17 -3.19 16.57
CA GLN A 228 15.64 -4.51 16.25
C GLN A 228 15.35 -5.26 17.54
N ILE A 229 14.11 -5.73 17.68
CA ILE A 229 13.63 -6.53 18.80
C ILE A 229 13.66 -8.00 18.39
N VAL A 230 14.43 -8.77 19.11
CA VAL A 230 14.61 -10.20 18.88
C VAL A 230 13.88 -10.95 19.97
N THR A 231 12.82 -11.66 19.62
CA THR A 231 12.09 -12.55 20.55
C THR A 231 12.65 -13.96 20.42
N LEU A 232 13.11 -14.53 21.52
CA LEU A 232 13.65 -15.88 21.53
C LEU A 232 12.52 -16.92 21.54
N ALA A 233 12.68 -17.96 20.72
CA ALA A 233 11.79 -19.11 20.68
C ALA A 233 12.64 -20.38 20.87
N VAL A 234 12.52 -21.05 22.00
CA VAL A 234 13.21 -22.31 22.23
C VAL A 234 12.55 -23.40 21.40
N VAL A 235 13.33 -24.04 20.54
CA VAL A 235 12.87 -25.11 19.65
C VAL A 235 13.61 -26.39 20.02
N LEU A 236 12.85 -27.46 20.19
CA LEU A 236 13.41 -28.81 20.39
C LEU A 236 13.80 -29.42 19.03
N PRO A 237 14.74 -30.37 19.01
CA PRO A 237 15.02 -31.12 17.79
C PRO A 237 13.76 -31.86 17.31
N ASP A 238 13.54 -31.92 15.97
CA ASP A 238 12.37 -32.58 15.37
C ASP A 238 12.23 -34.04 15.78
N ALA A 239 13.36 -34.73 15.97
CA ALA A 239 13.44 -36.13 16.45
C ALA A 239 14.46 -36.20 17.59
N PRO A 240 14.03 -36.04 18.85
CA PRO A 240 14.92 -36.24 19.99
C PRO A 240 15.47 -37.68 20.01
N ASP A 241 16.80 -37.81 20.14
CA ASP A 241 17.46 -39.08 20.22
C ASP A 241 17.25 -39.75 21.61
N ASP A 242 17.66 -40.99 21.73
CA ASP A 242 17.43 -41.74 22.97
C ASP A 242 18.36 -41.27 24.10
N GLU A 243 19.51 -40.67 23.77
CA GLU A 243 20.44 -40.11 24.77
C GLU A 243 19.81 -38.87 25.43
N LEU A 244 19.21 -37.98 24.66
CA LEU A 244 18.52 -36.82 25.19
C LEU A 244 17.29 -37.22 26.03
N LYS A 245 16.53 -38.21 25.56
CA LYS A 245 15.37 -38.72 26.32
C LYS A 245 15.79 -39.30 27.65
N PHE A 246 16.85 -40.12 27.66
CA PHE A 246 17.39 -40.72 28.87
C PHE A 246 17.88 -39.66 29.85
N PHE A 247 18.68 -38.71 29.37
CA PHE A 247 19.17 -37.59 30.16
C PHE A 247 18.04 -36.79 30.80
N LEU A 248 17.04 -36.44 30.04
CA LEU A 248 15.89 -35.65 30.53
C LEU A 248 15.06 -36.43 31.56
N THR A 249 14.90 -37.75 31.39
CA THR A 249 14.19 -38.60 32.35
C THR A 249 14.92 -38.60 33.70
N GLU A 250 16.21 -38.88 33.70
CA GLU A 250 17.01 -38.87 34.93
C GLU A 250 17.08 -37.51 35.60
N TRP A 251 17.17 -36.45 34.79
CA TRP A 251 17.21 -35.08 35.29
C TRP A 251 15.87 -34.69 35.95
N ALA A 252 14.73 -35.01 35.30
CA ALA A 252 13.41 -34.69 35.81
C ALA A 252 13.08 -35.38 37.13
N GLU A 253 13.52 -36.63 37.32
CA GLU A 253 13.35 -37.34 38.59
C GLU A 253 14.04 -36.62 39.76
N ARG A 254 15.21 -36.04 39.50
CA ARG A 254 16.00 -35.35 40.52
C ARG A 254 15.64 -33.87 40.70
N HIS A 255 15.01 -33.28 39.70
CA HIS A 255 14.70 -31.85 39.67
C HIS A 255 13.24 -31.62 39.21
N PRO A 256 12.26 -32.07 40.00
CA PRO A 256 10.87 -31.88 39.63
C PRO A 256 10.53 -30.39 39.61
N TYR A 257 10.00 -29.91 38.50
CA TYR A 257 9.44 -28.56 38.39
C TYR A 257 8.16 -28.59 37.55
N ASP A 258 7.22 -27.74 37.91
CA ASP A 258 5.98 -27.57 37.13
C ASP A 258 5.88 -26.13 36.61
N PRO A 259 6.01 -25.91 35.30
CA PRO A 259 5.92 -24.60 34.72
C PRO A 259 4.49 -24.02 34.74
N ARG A 260 3.49 -24.83 35.13
CA ARG A 260 2.08 -24.44 35.29
C ARG A 260 1.70 -24.10 36.72
N ALA A 261 2.56 -24.48 37.69
CA ALA A 261 2.31 -24.21 39.10
C ALA A 261 1.99 -22.71 39.36
N GLY A 262 0.86 -22.45 40.02
CA GLY A 262 0.43 -21.11 40.36
C GLY A 262 -0.20 -20.31 39.22
N LYS A 263 -0.45 -20.92 38.07
CA LYS A 263 -1.20 -20.28 36.97
C LYS A 263 -2.67 -20.70 37.02
N PRO A 264 -3.60 -19.78 37.27
CA PRO A 264 -5.04 -20.10 37.35
C PRO A 264 -5.53 -20.76 36.05
N GLY A 265 -6.22 -21.90 36.15
CA GLY A 265 -6.75 -22.65 35.00
C GLY A 265 -5.75 -23.50 34.23
N MET A 266 -4.50 -23.62 34.69
CA MET A 266 -3.47 -24.45 34.11
C MET A 266 -2.99 -25.54 35.08
N GLU A 267 -3.89 -26.11 35.91
CA GLU A 267 -3.52 -27.19 36.84
C GLU A 267 -3.09 -28.41 36.04
N SER A 268 -1.98 -29.07 36.50
CA SER A 268 -1.50 -30.30 35.89
C SER A 268 -2.56 -31.39 36.06
N ALA A 269 -2.95 -32.04 34.95
CA ALA A 269 -3.65 -33.30 35.08
C ALA A 269 -2.73 -34.31 35.78
N THR A 270 -3.11 -34.70 36.99
CA THR A 270 -2.41 -35.73 37.81
C THR A 270 -2.61 -37.08 37.17
#